data_c386e66d7773a2e3bb21d812d1dddef6
#
_entry.id   c386e66d7773a2e3bb21d812d1dddef6
#
_cell.length_a   1.000
_cell.length_b   1.000
_cell.length_c   1.000
_cell.angle_alpha   90.00
_cell.angle_beta   90.00
_cell.angle_gamma   90.00
#
_symmetry.space_group_name_H-M   'P 1'
#
loop_
_entity.id
_entity.type
_entity.pdbx_description
1 polymer ?
#
loop_
_entity_poly.entity_id
_entity_poly.type
_entity_poly.pdbx_seq_one_letter_code
_entity_poly.pdbx_strand_id
1 'polypeptide(L)'
;MIRWWTKKRLTVANQRGFTLIELMIVVAIIGILAAIAIPLYANVQARARIAKAQADARALASSVTIYAAHMGVLPTALADLTVVATNTQGQTAGPFMANVPPTPAGWSSPYAYTGSTASGTFNISASGDSTTVSLP
;
A
#
# COMPACT_ATOMS: atom_id res chain seq x y z
N MET A 1 70.69 29.58 -6.01
CA MET A 1 69.40 30.08 -5.46
C MET A 1 68.64 28.92 -4.94
N ILE A 2 68.60 28.70 -3.62
CA ILE A 2 67.94 27.58 -2.97
C ILE A 2 66.62 28.12 -2.39
N ARG A 3 65.48 27.74 -2.99
CA ARG A 3 64.15 28.12 -2.50
C ARG A 3 63.78 27.29 -1.31
N TRP A 4 63.65 27.92 -0.13
CA TRP A 4 63.14 27.34 1.09
C TRP A 4 61.67 27.05 0.95
N TRP A 5 61.30 25.74 0.98
CA TRP A 5 59.93 25.28 1.19
C TRP A 5 59.56 25.39 2.66
N THR A 6 58.93 26.45 3.06
CA THR A 6 58.29 26.57 4.36
C THR A 6 57.07 25.64 4.35
N LYS A 7 57.19 24.46 4.95
CA LYS A 7 56.06 23.61 5.29
C LYS A 7 55.21 24.37 6.29
N LYS A 8 54.07 24.95 5.84
CA LYS A 8 52.99 25.39 6.72
C LYS A 8 52.52 24.16 7.50
N ARG A 9 52.88 24.07 8.76
CA ARG A 9 52.25 23.14 9.69
C ARG A 9 50.82 23.61 9.85
N LEU A 10 49.89 22.85 9.30
CA LEU A 10 48.48 23.00 9.63
C LEU A 10 48.36 22.64 11.11
N THR A 11 48.23 23.64 11.93
CA THR A 11 47.86 23.49 13.34
C THR A 11 46.42 22.98 13.34
N VAL A 12 46.25 21.66 13.51
CA VAL A 12 44.96 21.03 13.74
C VAL A 12 44.52 21.52 15.14
N ALA A 13 43.86 22.67 15.16
CA ALA A 13 43.31 23.23 16.37
C ALA A 13 42.24 22.30 16.91
N ASN A 14 42.49 21.74 18.08
CA ASN A 14 41.51 21.17 19.00
C ASN A 14 40.60 20.09 18.44
N GLN A 15 41.16 18.97 17.90
CA GLN A 15 40.40 17.75 17.64
C GLN A 15 40.07 17.09 18.99
N ARG A 16 38.96 17.53 19.59
CA ARG A 16 38.31 16.77 20.64
C ARG A 16 37.64 15.57 19.97
N GLY A 17 38.28 14.41 20.03
CA GLY A 17 37.70 13.16 19.57
C GLY A 17 36.57 12.72 20.51
N PHE A 18 35.59 11.97 19.95
CA PHE A 18 34.58 11.32 20.78
C PHE A 18 35.19 10.28 21.69
N THR A 19 34.67 10.20 22.91
CA THR A 19 35.06 9.13 23.83
C THR A 19 34.33 7.83 23.46
N LEU A 20 34.94 6.69 23.78
CA LEU A 20 34.33 5.36 23.53
C LEU A 20 32.99 5.24 24.31
N ILE A 21 32.93 5.81 25.54
CA ILE A 21 31.74 5.75 26.37
C ILE A 21 30.57 6.57 25.78
N GLU A 22 30.83 7.73 25.16
CA GLU A 22 29.82 8.53 24.50
C GLU A 22 29.19 7.74 23.34
N LEU A 23 30.00 7.02 22.55
CA LEU A 23 29.50 6.19 21.46
C LEU A 23 28.70 4.99 22.00
N MET A 24 29.18 4.33 23.07
CA MET A 24 28.47 3.21 23.68
C MET A 24 27.09 3.58 24.22
N ILE A 25 26.99 4.73 24.88
CA ILE A 25 25.69 5.23 25.41
C ILE A 25 24.72 5.50 24.26
N VAL A 26 25.17 6.15 23.20
CA VAL A 26 24.33 6.44 22.03
C VAL A 26 23.79 5.16 21.39
N VAL A 27 24.64 4.17 21.16
CA VAL A 27 24.23 2.89 20.59
C VAL A 27 23.27 2.14 21.51
N ALA A 28 23.49 2.19 22.82
CA ALA A 28 22.59 1.58 23.80
C ALA A 28 21.19 2.22 23.76
N ILE A 29 21.11 3.54 23.71
CA ILE A 29 19.83 4.28 23.63
C ILE A 29 19.12 3.96 22.32
N ILE A 30 19.83 3.97 21.19
CA ILE A 30 19.25 3.60 19.88
C ILE A 30 18.71 2.16 19.91
N GLY A 31 19.45 1.24 20.51
CA GLY A 31 19.02 -0.16 20.66
C GLY A 31 17.71 -0.30 21.42
N ILE A 32 17.57 0.43 22.55
CA ILE A 32 16.35 0.43 23.35
C ILE A 32 15.17 1.01 22.55
N LEU A 33 15.38 2.15 21.90
CA LEU A 33 14.34 2.79 21.09
C LEU A 33 13.93 1.92 19.89
N ALA A 34 14.88 1.29 19.22
CA ALA A 34 14.62 0.39 18.10
C ALA A 34 13.81 -0.86 18.53
N ALA A 35 14.11 -1.42 19.71
CA ALA A 35 13.38 -2.57 20.26
C ALA A 35 11.88 -2.29 20.44
N ILE A 36 11.50 -1.05 20.73
CA ILE A 36 10.11 -0.62 20.87
C ILE A 36 9.52 -0.19 19.52
N ALA A 37 10.29 0.51 18.70
CA ALA A 37 9.80 1.11 17.47
C ALA A 37 9.52 0.07 16.36
N ILE A 38 10.35 -0.97 16.24
CA ILE A 38 10.23 -1.97 15.16
C ILE A 38 8.88 -2.71 15.21
N PRO A 39 8.45 -3.32 16.33
CA PRO A 39 7.17 -4.02 16.39
C PRO A 39 5.98 -3.05 16.26
N LEU A 40 6.09 -1.84 16.79
CA LEU A 40 5.05 -0.82 16.63
C LEU A 40 4.86 -0.43 15.17
N TYR A 41 5.96 -0.24 14.43
CA TYR A 41 5.92 0.10 13.01
C TYR A 41 5.30 -1.01 12.16
N ALA A 42 5.61 -2.27 12.45
CA ALA A 42 5.01 -3.42 11.77
C ALA A 42 3.48 -3.46 11.96
N ASN A 43 2.98 -3.21 13.16
CA ASN A 43 1.56 -3.15 13.45
C ASN A 43 0.86 -1.99 12.73
N VAL A 44 1.49 -0.82 12.67
CA VAL A 44 0.94 0.34 11.93
C VAL A 44 0.85 0.04 10.44
N GLN A 45 1.86 -0.60 9.85
CA GLN A 45 1.84 -1.00 8.46
C GLN A 45 0.73 -2.02 8.15
N ALA A 46 0.53 -3.02 9.02
CA ALA A 46 -0.55 -3.99 8.85
C ALA A 46 -1.92 -3.29 8.84
N ARG A 47 -2.16 -2.38 9.79
CA ARG A 47 -3.40 -1.58 9.83
C ARG A 47 -3.59 -0.72 8.58
N ALA A 48 -2.53 -0.11 8.06
CA ALA A 48 -2.59 0.68 6.84
C ALA A 48 -2.95 -0.17 5.62
N ARG A 49 -2.41 -1.40 5.50
CA ARG A 49 -2.78 -2.35 4.43
C ARG A 49 -4.25 -2.77 4.54
N ILE A 50 -4.74 -3.05 5.75
CA ILE A 50 -6.16 -3.38 5.98
C ILE A 50 -7.07 -2.22 5.57
N ALA A 51 -6.74 -1.00 6.00
CA ALA A 51 -7.51 0.19 5.64
C ALA A 51 -7.53 0.43 4.12
N LYS A 52 -6.39 0.23 3.43
CA LYS A 52 -6.32 0.29 1.97
C LYS A 52 -7.23 -0.76 1.33
N ALA A 53 -7.15 -2.02 1.76
CA ALA A 53 -7.98 -3.08 1.21
C ALA A 53 -9.48 -2.80 1.39
N GLN A 54 -9.89 -2.26 2.53
CA GLN A 54 -11.28 -1.85 2.78
C GLN A 54 -11.73 -0.71 1.86
N ALA A 55 -10.87 0.29 1.64
CA ALA A 55 -11.17 1.40 0.75
C ALA A 55 -11.30 0.94 -0.72
N ASP A 56 -10.37 0.10 -1.17
CA ASP A 56 -10.38 -0.47 -2.51
C ASP A 56 -11.62 -1.34 -2.73
N ALA A 57 -11.97 -2.20 -1.76
CA ALA A 57 -13.15 -3.05 -1.85
C ALA A 57 -14.45 -2.23 -1.95
N ARG A 58 -14.56 -1.12 -1.20
CA ARG A 58 -15.72 -0.20 -1.31
C ARG A 58 -15.78 0.48 -2.68
N ALA A 59 -14.65 0.91 -3.22
CA ALA A 59 -14.58 1.50 -4.54
C ALA A 59 -15.00 0.51 -5.63
N LEU A 60 -14.53 -0.74 -5.53
CA LEU A 60 -14.94 -1.82 -6.41
C LEU A 60 -16.44 -2.11 -6.30
N ALA A 61 -16.98 -2.22 -5.10
CA ALA A 61 -18.41 -2.45 -4.85
C ALA A 61 -19.27 -1.33 -5.46
N SER A 62 -18.85 -0.07 -5.31
CA SER A 62 -19.52 1.06 -5.94
C SER A 62 -19.54 0.94 -7.47
N SER A 63 -18.41 0.60 -8.08
CA SER A 63 -18.29 0.42 -9.52
C SER A 63 -19.13 -0.76 -10.04
N VAL A 64 -19.17 -1.87 -9.29
CA VAL A 64 -20.06 -3.01 -9.59
C VAL A 64 -21.52 -2.60 -9.57
N THR A 65 -21.93 -1.80 -8.60
CA THR A 65 -23.31 -1.30 -8.48
C THR A 65 -23.67 -0.40 -9.65
N ILE A 66 -22.77 0.50 -10.07
CA ILE A 66 -22.99 1.37 -11.23
C ILE A 66 -23.07 0.55 -12.53
N TYR A 67 -22.18 -0.43 -12.69
CA TYR A 67 -22.21 -1.35 -13.82
C TYR A 67 -23.55 -2.10 -13.88
N ALA A 68 -23.98 -2.67 -12.76
CA ALA A 68 -25.24 -3.39 -12.67
C ALA A 68 -26.47 -2.50 -12.96
N ALA A 69 -26.44 -1.26 -12.50
CA ALA A 69 -27.51 -0.29 -12.80
C ALA A 69 -27.61 0.04 -14.30
N HIS A 70 -26.49 0.05 -15.02
CA HIS A 70 -26.47 0.30 -16.46
C HIS A 70 -26.77 -0.96 -17.28
N MET A 71 -26.18 -2.08 -16.93
CA MET A 71 -26.26 -3.33 -17.69
C MET A 71 -27.51 -4.15 -17.36
N GLY A 72 -28.14 -3.95 -16.20
CA GLY A 72 -29.22 -4.78 -15.66
C GLY A 72 -28.75 -6.15 -15.12
N VAL A 73 -27.44 -6.42 -15.18
CA VAL A 73 -26.81 -7.65 -14.71
C VAL A 73 -25.49 -7.34 -14.01
N LEU A 74 -25.06 -8.24 -13.11
CA LEU A 74 -23.75 -8.11 -12.47
C LEU A 74 -22.61 -8.42 -13.45
N PRO A 75 -21.42 -7.80 -13.29
CA PRO A 75 -20.25 -8.15 -14.08
C PRO A 75 -19.83 -9.60 -13.81
N THR A 76 -19.22 -10.25 -14.78
CA THR A 76 -18.71 -11.61 -14.63
C THR A 76 -17.34 -11.62 -13.94
N ALA A 77 -16.58 -10.56 -14.13
CA ALA A 77 -15.27 -10.34 -13.52
C ALA A 77 -15.04 -8.85 -13.23
N LEU A 78 -14.13 -8.53 -12.33
CA LEU A 78 -13.76 -7.14 -12.05
C LEU A 78 -13.14 -6.43 -13.27
N ALA A 79 -12.57 -7.19 -14.21
CA ALA A 79 -12.04 -6.64 -15.46
C ALA A 79 -13.13 -5.97 -16.32
N ASP A 80 -14.38 -6.43 -16.23
CA ASP A 80 -15.50 -5.87 -16.98
C ASP A 80 -15.79 -4.41 -16.61
N LEU A 81 -15.36 -3.99 -15.41
CA LEU A 81 -15.50 -2.59 -14.95
C LEU A 81 -14.57 -1.62 -15.68
N THR A 82 -13.50 -2.11 -16.29
CA THR A 82 -12.45 -1.28 -16.92
C THR A 82 -12.66 -1.07 -18.42
N VAL A 83 -13.70 -1.67 -18.96
CA VAL A 83 -14.03 -1.58 -20.39
C VAL A 83 -15.38 -0.90 -20.61
N VAL A 84 -15.57 -0.42 -21.82
CA VAL A 84 -16.86 0.11 -22.26
C VAL A 84 -17.82 -1.05 -22.47
N ALA A 85 -19.04 -0.95 -21.94
CA ALA A 85 -20.08 -1.96 -22.06
C ALA A 85 -21.35 -1.39 -22.70
N THR A 86 -22.04 -2.21 -23.47
CA THR A 86 -23.31 -1.84 -24.13
C THR A 86 -24.42 -2.73 -23.57
N ASN A 87 -25.48 -2.10 -23.08
CA ASN A 87 -26.63 -2.82 -22.51
C ASN A 87 -27.54 -3.38 -23.59
N THR A 88 -28.57 -4.12 -23.18
CA THR A 88 -29.56 -4.76 -24.11
C THR A 88 -30.37 -3.74 -24.91
N GLN A 89 -30.43 -2.49 -24.50
CA GLN A 89 -31.09 -1.38 -25.20
C GLN A 89 -30.17 -0.66 -26.21
N GLY A 90 -28.92 -1.15 -26.38
CA GLY A 90 -27.93 -0.52 -27.26
C GLY A 90 -27.25 0.73 -26.71
N GLN A 91 -27.43 1.01 -25.40
CA GLN A 91 -26.78 2.15 -24.76
C GLN A 91 -25.41 1.75 -24.26
N THR A 92 -24.43 2.57 -24.57
CA THR A 92 -23.03 2.33 -24.23
C THR A 92 -22.63 3.20 -23.03
N ALA A 93 -21.98 2.62 -22.04
CA ALA A 93 -21.38 3.33 -20.90
C ALA A 93 -20.07 2.68 -20.45
N GLY A 94 -19.33 3.41 -19.66
CA GLY A 94 -18.04 2.98 -19.12
C GLY A 94 -16.85 3.72 -19.75
N PRO A 95 -15.63 3.37 -19.35
CA PRO A 95 -15.32 2.43 -18.26
C PRO A 95 -15.85 2.92 -16.90
N PHE A 96 -16.32 2.01 -16.07
CA PHE A 96 -16.87 2.32 -14.74
C PHE A 96 -15.78 2.50 -13.68
N MET A 97 -14.58 2.04 -14.00
CA MET A 97 -13.36 2.22 -13.22
C MET A 97 -12.16 2.30 -14.18
N ALA A 98 -11.20 3.15 -13.89
CA ALA A 98 -10.01 3.28 -14.74
C ALA A 98 -9.14 2.01 -14.74
N ASN A 99 -8.92 1.44 -13.54
CA ASN A 99 -8.18 0.20 -13.34
C ASN A 99 -8.65 -0.50 -12.08
N VAL A 100 -8.61 -1.83 -12.07
CA VAL A 100 -8.79 -2.60 -10.83
C VAL A 100 -7.57 -2.34 -9.94
N PRO A 101 -7.76 -1.84 -8.70
CA PRO A 101 -6.64 -1.55 -7.82
C PRO A 101 -5.91 -2.84 -7.43
N PRO A 102 -4.57 -2.82 -7.32
CA PRO A 102 -3.83 -3.96 -6.80
C PRO A 102 -4.07 -4.10 -5.30
N THR A 103 -4.14 -5.33 -4.83
CA THR A 103 -4.17 -5.64 -3.40
C THR A 103 -2.92 -5.13 -2.70
N PRO A 104 -2.97 -4.86 -1.38
CA PRO A 104 -1.78 -4.51 -0.62
C PRO A 104 -0.67 -5.56 -0.75
N ALA A 105 0.59 -5.13 -0.65
CA ALA A 105 1.72 -6.04 -0.74
C ALA A 105 1.64 -7.17 0.31
N GLY A 106 1.85 -8.41 -0.13
CA GLY A 106 1.76 -9.61 0.72
C GLY A 106 0.35 -10.17 0.92
N TRP A 107 -0.67 -9.54 0.34
CA TRP A 107 -2.06 -10.03 0.36
C TRP A 107 -2.35 -10.94 -0.85
N SER A 108 -3.45 -11.71 -0.74
CA SER A 108 -3.98 -12.48 -1.88
C SER A 108 -4.25 -11.55 -3.06
N SER A 109 -3.80 -11.92 -4.24
CA SER A 109 -3.93 -11.11 -5.45
C SER A 109 -4.45 -11.96 -6.60
N PRO A 110 -5.38 -11.45 -7.38
CA PRO A 110 -6.13 -10.18 -7.25
C PRO A 110 -7.22 -10.22 -6.19
N TYR A 111 -8.02 -9.13 -6.06
CA TYR A 111 -9.27 -9.17 -5.29
C TYR A 111 -10.16 -10.29 -5.84
N ALA A 112 -10.61 -11.17 -4.96
CA ALA A 112 -11.56 -12.20 -5.33
C ALA A 112 -12.95 -11.59 -5.51
N TYR A 113 -13.62 -11.93 -6.61
CA TYR A 113 -14.97 -11.48 -6.92
C TYR A 113 -15.85 -12.69 -7.19
N THR A 114 -17.01 -12.70 -6.58
CA THR A 114 -18.08 -13.65 -6.89
C THR A 114 -19.39 -12.88 -6.99
N GLY A 115 -20.11 -13.06 -8.09
CA GLY A 115 -21.42 -12.43 -8.32
C GLY A 115 -22.44 -13.47 -8.74
N SER A 116 -23.68 -13.32 -8.25
CA SER A 116 -24.81 -14.13 -8.66
C SER A 116 -25.89 -13.21 -9.24
N THR A 117 -26.05 -13.23 -10.55
CA THR A 117 -27.09 -12.46 -11.24
C THR A 117 -28.48 -12.89 -10.81
N ALA A 118 -28.66 -14.17 -10.44
CA ALA A 118 -29.96 -14.71 -10.03
C ALA A 118 -30.43 -14.13 -8.70
N SER A 119 -29.51 -13.91 -7.73
CA SER A 119 -29.81 -13.30 -6.43
C SER A 119 -29.57 -11.79 -6.40
N GLY A 120 -28.90 -11.23 -7.40
CA GLY A 120 -28.49 -9.82 -7.43
C GLY A 120 -27.43 -9.48 -6.40
N THR A 121 -26.73 -10.48 -5.85
CA THR A 121 -25.72 -10.31 -4.82
C THR A 121 -24.32 -10.57 -5.35
N PHE A 122 -23.35 -9.87 -4.79
CA PHE A 122 -21.94 -10.10 -5.10
C PHE A 122 -21.10 -10.04 -3.84
N ASN A 123 -19.91 -10.61 -3.88
CA ASN A 123 -18.92 -10.50 -2.81
C ASN A 123 -17.56 -10.16 -3.39
N ILE A 124 -16.86 -9.24 -2.74
CA ILE A 124 -15.48 -8.85 -3.05
C ILE A 124 -14.64 -9.10 -1.82
N SER A 125 -13.58 -9.87 -1.96
CA SER A 125 -12.74 -10.21 -0.81
C SER A 125 -11.24 -10.21 -1.16
N ALA A 126 -10.42 -9.95 -0.14
CA ALA A 126 -8.98 -10.14 -0.16
C ALA A 126 -8.50 -10.49 1.25
N SER A 127 -7.44 -11.27 1.35
CA SER A 127 -6.90 -11.72 2.63
C SER A 127 -5.40 -11.45 2.74
N GLY A 128 -4.98 -11.11 3.95
CA GLY A 128 -3.59 -10.86 4.31
C GLY A 128 -3.49 -10.34 5.74
N ASP A 129 -2.30 -10.28 6.29
CA ASP A 129 -2.06 -9.86 7.68
C ASP A 129 -2.97 -10.58 8.69
N SER A 130 -3.24 -11.88 8.49
CA SER A 130 -4.14 -12.73 9.28
C SER A 130 -5.60 -12.22 9.34
N THR A 131 -6.02 -11.43 8.35
CA THR A 131 -7.36 -10.84 8.25
C THR A 131 -7.91 -11.03 6.85
N THR A 132 -9.24 -11.16 6.75
CA THR A 132 -9.95 -11.13 5.46
C THR A 132 -10.86 -9.91 5.44
N VAL A 133 -10.71 -9.09 4.43
CA VAL A 133 -11.66 -8.01 4.10
C VAL A 133 -12.64 -8.57 3.09
N SER A 134 -13.93 -8.51 3.39
CA SER A 134 -15.00 -8.88 2.47
C SER A 134 -16.14 -7.88 2.53
N LEU A 135 -16.73 -7.63 1.37
CA LEU A 135 -17.93 -6.81 1.20
C LEU A 135 -18.95 -7.62 0.41
N PRO A 136 -20.17 -7.68 0.92
CA PRO A 136 -21.30 -8.30 0.22
C PRO A 136 -21.73 -7.48 -1.00
#